data_9f24f41dcb1a299b5c30e062b193639c
#
_entry.id   9f24f41dcb1a299b5c30e062b193639c
#
_cell.length_a   1.000
_cell.length_b   1.000
_cell.length_c   1.000
_cell.angle_alpha   90.00
_cell.angle_beta   90.00
_cell.angle_gamma   90.00
#
_symmetry.space_group_name_H-M   'P 1'
#
loop_
_entity.id
_entity.type
_entity.pdbx_description
1 polymer ?
#
loop_
_entity_poly.entity_id
_entity_poly.type
_entity_poly.pdbx_seq_one_letter_code
_entity_poly.pdbx_strand_id
1 'polypeptide(L)' 'MGRNVVLVEDVVSSGGAILDALAMLRSDGVNPSVTLCVIDRQTGGKEALLAQDIELRAAFTMSEIEASQD' A
#
# COMPACT_ATOMS: atom_id res chain seq x y z
N MET A 1 10.65 -6.55 -20.20
CA MET A 1 11.45 -6.84 -19.02
C MET A 1 11.06 -5.94 -17.87
N GLY A 2 10.81 -6.52 -16.73
CA GLY A 2 10.18 -5.82 -15.62
C GLY A 2 11.07 -4.76 -14.98
N ARG A 3 10.56 -3.54 -14.92
CA ARG A 3 11.12 -2.55 -14.03
C ARG A 3 10.51 -2.77 -12.65
N ASN A 4 11.32 -2.57 -11.62
CA ASN A 4 10.80 -2.58 -10.27
C ASN A 4 10.05 -1.28 -10.03
N VAL A 5 8.74 -1.37 -9.98
CA VAL A 5 7.88 -0.21 -9.76
C VAL A 5 7.35 -0.28 -8.33
N VAL A 6 7.45 0.83 -7.64
CA VAL A 6 6.96 0.96 -6.27
C VAL A 6 5.87 2.02 -6.27
N LEU A 7 4.72 1.68 -5.68
CA LEU A 7 3.66 2.66 -5.46
C LEU A 7 3.94 3.41 -4.17
N VAL A 8 3.68 4.71 -4.17
CA VAL A 8 3.89 5.57 -3.00
C VAL A 8 2.59 6.29 -2.67
N GLU A 9 2.17 6.19 -1.42
CA GLU A 9 0.96 6.82 -0.90
C GLU A 9 1.24 7.50 0.43
N ASP A 10 0.49 8.54 0.75
CA ASP A 10 0.62 9.20 2.05
C ASP A 10 0.00 8.33 3.15
N VAL A 11 -1.24 7.95 2.98
CA VAL A 11 -2.01 7.20 3.97
C VAL A 11 -2.74 6.07 3.28
N VAL A 12 -2.67 4.88 3.87
CA VAL A 12 -3.41 3.71 3.40
C VAL A 12 -4.49 3.37 4.41
N SER A 13 -5.73 3.32 3.95
CA SER A 13 -6.87 2.86 4.76
C SER A 13 -7.33 1.49 4.26
N SER A 14 -8.36 1.44 3.43
CA SER A 14 -8.85 0.17 2.87
C SER A 14 -8.03 -0.35 1.69
N GLY A 15 -7.18 0.52 1.12
CA GLY A 15 -6.39 0.18 -0.06
C GLY A 15 -7.12 0.34 -1.38
N GLY A 16 -8.35 0.85 -1.37
CA GLY A 16 -9.16 0.97 -2.58
C GLY A 16 -8.51 1.81 -3.67
N ALA A 17 -7.96 2.96 -3.31
CA ALA A 17 -7.30 3.84 -4.27
C ALA A 17 -6.07 3.17 -4.90
N ILE A 18 -5.30 2.45 -4.08
CA ILE A 18 -4.12 1.72 -4.56
C ILE A 18 -4.54 0.58 -5.48
N LEU A 19 -5.60 -0.13 -5.13
CA LEU A 19 -6.10 -1.23 -5.95
C LEU A 19 -6.60 -0.72 -7.31
N ASP A 20 -7.23 0.45 -7.35
CA ASP A 20 -7.65 1.07 -8.60
C ASP A 20 -6.44 1.43 -9.47
N ALA A 21 -5.42 2.04 -8.87
CA ALA A 21 -4.19 2.37 -9.56
C ALA A 21 -3.47 1.11 -10.05
N LEU A 22 -3.49 0.06 -9.24
CA LEU A 22 -2.88 -1.22 -9.60
C LEU A 22 -3.55 -1.82 -10.84
N ALA A 23 -4.88 -1.78 -10.91
CA ALA A 23 -5.61 -2.30 -12.07
C ALA A 23 -5.19 -1.58 -13.35
N MET A 24 -5.04 -0.26 -13.28
CA MET A 24 -4.57 0.54 -14.42
C MET A 24 -3.15 0.17 -14.83
N LEU A 25 -2.25 0.04 -13.86
CA LEU A 25 -0.86 -0.33 -14.13
C LEU A 25 -0.76 -1.72 -14.73
N ARG A 26 -1.50 -2.67 -14.21
CA ARG A 26 -1.50 -4.04 -14.73
C ARG A 26 -2.03 -4.10 -16.16
N SER A 27 -3.01 -3.27 -16.51
CA SER A 27 -3.51 -3.24 -17.88
C SER A 27 -2.44 -2.70 -18.84
N ASP A 28 -1.49 -1.92 -18.34
CA ASP A 28 -0.35 -1.41 -19.11
C ASP A 28 0.89 -2.32 -19.02
N GLY A 29 0.74 -3.51 -18.42
CA GLY A 29 1.84 -4.46 -18.29
C GLY A 29 2.80 -4.16 -17.14
N VAL A 30 2.44 -3.26 -16.23
CA VAL A 30 3.26 -2.89 -15.08
C VAL A 30 2.76 -3.62 -13.84
N ASN A 31 3.66 -4.33 -13.14
CA ASN A 31 3.29 -5.14 -11.99
C ASN A 31 4.12 -4.72 -10.77
N PRO A 32 3.67 -3.71 -10.01
CA PRO A 32 4.37 -3.34 -8.78
C PRO A 32 4.23 -4.44 -7.73
N SER A 33 5.26 -4.61 -6.92
CA SER A 33 5.25 -5.63 -5.86
C SER A 33 5.27 -5.03 -4.46
N VAL A 34 5.52 -3.73 -4.36
CA VAL A 34 5.64 -3.04 -3.07
C VAL A 34 4.91 -1.70 -3.14
N THR A 35 4.19 -1.38 -2.06
CA THR A 35 3.64 -0.05 -1.84
C THR A 35 4.28 0.53 -0.59
N LEU A 36 4.78 1.76 -0.71
CA LEU A 36 5.29 2.51 0.43
C LEU A 36 4.27 3.54 0.85
N CYS A 37 4.03 3.68 2.15
CA CYS A 37 3.18 4.73 2.66
C CYS A 37 3.78 5.32 3.94
N VAL A 38 3.33 6.51 4.30
CA VAL A 38 3.74 7.12 5.56
C VAL A 38 2.96 6.49 6.71
N ILE A 39 1.65 6.39 6.58
CA ILE A 39 0.78 5.89 7.64
C ILE A 39 -0.11 4.76 7.10
N ASP A 40 -0.07 3.63 7.77
CA ASP A 40 -1.04 2.55 7.56
C ASP A 40 -2.08 2.67 8.67
N ARG A 41 -3.32 2.95 8.29
CA ARG A 41 -4.42 3.10 9.25
C ARG A 41 -4.92 1.77 9.80
N GLN A 42 -4.43 0.67 9.28
CA GLN A 42 -4.76 -0.68 9.74
C GLN A 42 -6.27 -0.99 9.60
N THR A 43 -6.84 -0.52 8.50
CA THR A 43 -8.27 -0.72 8.20
C THR A 43 -8.48 -1.64 7.00
N GLY A 44 -7.56 -2.60 6.82
CA GLY A 44 -7.70 -3.64 5.81
C GLY A 44 -6.85 -3.48 4.57
N GLY A 45 -6.16 -2.34 4.40
CA GLY A 45 -5.36 -2.09 3.21
C GLY A 45 -4.22 -3.06 3.03
N LYS A 46 -3.51 -3.38 4.11
CA LYS A 46 -2.38 -4.31 4.06
C LYS A 46 -2.83 -5.68 3.57
N GLU A 47 -3.92 -6.19 4.11
CA GLU A 47 -4.46 -7.49 3.75
C GLU A 47 -4.98 -7.50 2.31
N ALA A 48 -5.64 -6.41 1.89
CA ALA A 48 -6.16 -6.29 0.54
C ALA A 48 -5.02 -6.27 -0.49
N LEU A 49 -3.92 -5.57 -0.18
CA LEU A 49 -2.75 -5.52 -1.06
C LEU A 49 -2.02 -6.86 -1.09
N LEU A 50 -1.91 -7.52 0.05
CA LEU A 50 -1.27 -8.82 0.13
C LEU A 50 -2.03 -9.86 -0.71
N ALA A 51 -3.35 -9.77 -0.75
CA ALA A 51 -4.17 -10.65 -1.59
C ALA A 51 -3.87 -10.45 -3.09
N GLN A 52 -3.27 -9.32 -3.47
CA GLN A 52 -2.85 -9.02 -4.83
C GLN A 52 -1.34 -9.18 -5.02
N ASP A 53 -0.67 -9.89 -4.11
CA ASP A 53 0.78 -10.10 -4.12
C ASP A 53 1.58 -8.81 -4.00
N ILE A 54 1.06 -7.85 -3.23
CA ILE A 54 1.74 -6.57 -2.99
C ILE A 54 2.05 -6.45 -1.51
N GLU A 55 3.31 -6.18 -1.20
CA GLU A 55 3.73 -5.91 0.17
C GLU A 55 3.50 -4.43 0.49
N LEU A 56 2.86 -4.15 1.60
CA LEU A 56 2.72 -2.78 2.11
C LEU A 56 3.80 -2.54 3.15
N ARG A 57 4.60 -1.49 2.93
CA ARG A 57 5.59 -1.02 3.89
C ARG A 57 5.23 0.39 4.32
N ALA A 58 4.98 0.56 5.61
CA ALA A 58 4.60 1.84 6.18
C ALA A 58 5.71 2.34 7.09
N ALA A 59 5.92 3.66 7.09
CA ALA A 59 6.82 4.27 8.07
C ALA A 59 6.22 4.16 9.48
N PHE A 60 4.88 4.32 9.58
CA PHE A 60 4.16 4.22 10.84
C PHE A 60 2.84 3.50 10.63
N THR A 61 2.40 2.77 11.64
CA THR A 61 1.02 2.26 11.68
C THR A 61 0.21 3.17 12.60
N MET A 62 -1.11 3.12 12.46
CA MET A 62 -1.98 3.90 13.34
C MET A 62 -1.82 3.49 14.81
N SER A 63 -1.63 2.19 15.07
CA SER A 63 -1.35 1.69 16.42
C SER A 63 -0.12 2.33 17.04
N GLU A 64 0.96 2.47 16.25
CA GLU A 64 2.20 3.08 16.72
C GLU A 64 2.00 4.56 17.04
N ILE A 65 1.24 5.27 16.20
CA ILE A 65 0.94 6.68 16.42
C ILE A 65 0.10 6.86 17.68
N GLU A 66 -0.93 6.05 17.84
CA GLU A 66 -1.79 6.11 19.04
C GLU A 66 -1.01 5.78 20.31
N ALA A 67 -0.11 4.79 20.24
CA ALA A 67 0.73 4.40 21.39
C ALA A 67 1.70 5.50 21.79
N SER A 68 2.09 6.39 20.86
CA SER A 68 3.01 7.48 21.16
C SER A 68 2.33 8.73 21.73
N GLN A 69 1.01 8.73 21.75
CA GLN A 69 0.21 9.85 22.28
C GLN A 69 -0.13 9.61 23.75
N ASP A 70 0.29 10.47 24.60
CA ASP A 70 -0.01 10.40 26.04
C ASP A 70 -1.15 11.35 26.40
#